data_b2548bc496b1b32f9c9485c4819dfcb4
#
_entry.id   b2548bc496b1b32f9c9485c4819dfcb4
#
_cell.length_a   1.000
_cell.length_b   1.000
_cell.length_c   1.000
_cell.angle_alpha   90.00
_cell.angle_beta   90.00
_cell.angle_gamma   90.00
#
_symmetry.space_group_name_H-M   'P 1'
#
loop_
_entity.id
_entity.type
_entity.pdbx_description
1 polymer ?
#
loop_
_entity_poly.entity_id
_entity_poly.type
_entity_poly.pdbx_seq_one_letter_code
_entity_poly.pdbx_strand_id
1 'polypeptide(L)'
;MDFRDLNLDKPITQSRLNLLESKGYNTVEKFVRIVPRGYYDYSKESDLRECVNGKRYAFHLLMTNCIRKMGAKVPYVRCEFESLDRKNKLSAIWFDKYQYDKLIEFKNKEVAVAGLVTVNEMGIQMVNPDMCVLYTKDAFRIYPIYKKIAGMSTDYFQNLLNHCIDEYKGNEIFTEDFKKAFHVIDEDSMIKGIHRPSNVDEVKNAMNRIIMETMYPFCQVMVSLSEDARKTSSIIPQKLDLCNKIIENLPYELTKDQKDILNQFVISARKGKRVNALVQGDVGSGKTICAILLMVSIVNNGYQAVLMAPTGILAKQHYEEIKEMLEPLGIHVVFMSGGMKQSEKNKVLKEISEGTADVIIGTHSVISEKVEFKNLGITIVDEEHKFGV
;
A
#
# COMPACT_ATOMS: atom_id res chain seq x y z
N MET A 1 -17.07 -20.51 4.20
CA MET A 1 -18.47 -20.60 3.77
C MET A 1 -18.52 -20.51 2.24
N ASP A 2 -19.18 -21.47 1.58
CA ASP A 2 -19.39 -21.48 0.13
C ASP A 2 -20.63 -20.64 -0.19
N PHE A 3 -20.70 -20.06 -1.38
CA PHE A 3 -21.91 -19.34 -1.84
C PHE A 3 -23.14 -20.24 -2.00
N ARG A 4 -22.95 -21.55 -2.12
CA ARG A 4 -24.03 -22.55 -2.20
C ARG A 4 -24.72 -22.80 -0.85
N ASP A 5 -24.03 -22.43 0.24
CA ASP A 5 -24.55 -22.60 1.61
C ASP A 5 -25.42 -21.44 2.07
N LEU A 6 -25.50 -20.36 1.26
CA LEU A 6 -26.30 -19.17 1.57
C LEU A 6 -27.79 -19.49 1.47
N ASN A 7 -28.56 -19.03 2.45
CA ASN A 7 -30.02 -19.16 2.48
C ASN A 7 -30.70 -18.10 1.58
N LEU A 8 -30.60 -18.28 0.27
CA LEU A 8 -31.16 -17.37 -0.72
C LEU A 8 -32.51 -17.86 -1.22
N ASP A 9 -33.47 -16.92 -1.47
CA ASP A 9 -34.76 -17.24 -2.10
C ASP A 9 -34.61 -17.97 -3.44
N LYS A 10 -33.53 -17.68 -4.17
CA LYS A 10 -33.16 -18.35 -5.42
C LYS A 10 -31.67 -18.70 -5.39
N PRO A 11 -31.30 -19.97 -5.63
CA PRO A 11 -29.89 -20.38 -5.68
C PRO A 11 -29.09 -19.59 -6.72
N ILE A 12 -27.82 -19.36 -6.41
CA ILE A 12 -26.89 -18.71 -7.35
C ILE A 12 -26.66 -19.66 -8.51
N THR A 13 -26.84 -19.18 -9.74
CA THR A 13 -26.61 -20.00 -10.94
C THR A 13 -25.13 -20.31 -11.12
N GLN A 14 -24.81 -21.48 -11.71
CA GLN A 14 -23.42 -21.89 -11.96
C GLN A 14 -22.63 -20.84 -12.78
N SER A 15 -23.28 -20.20 -13.74
CA SER A 15 -22.66 -19.12 -14.53
C SER A 15 -22.22 -17.94 -13.67
N ARG A 16 -23.00 -17.58 -12.65
CA ARG A 16 -22.65 -16.50 -11.71
C ARG A 16 -21.55 -16.92 -10.73
N LEU A 17 -21.56 -18.17 -10.26
CA LEU A 17 -20.46 -18.71 -9.46
C LEU A 17 -19.15 -18.67 -10.22
N ASN A 18 -19.14 -19.13 -11.47
CA ASN A 18 -17.95 -19.07 -12.33
C ASN A 18 -17.47 -17.63 -12.56
N LEU A 19 -18.41 -16.68 -12.70
CA LEU A 19 -18.07 -15.27 -12.82
C LEU A 19 -17.40 -14.73 -11.55
N LEU A 20 -17.94 -15.01 -10.37
CA LEU A 20 -17.37 -14.61 -9.09
C LEU A 20 -15.96 -15.22 -8.91
N GLU A 21 -15.82 -16.50 -9.18
CA GLU A 21 -14.55 -17.21 -9.10
C GLU A 21 -13.49 -16.63 -10.05
N SER A 22 -13.88 -16.29 -11.29
CA SER A 22 -12.99 -15.62 -12.27
C SER A 22 -12.48 -14.25 -11.80
N LYS A 23 -13.16 -13.65 -10.82
CA LYS A 23 -12.77 -12.37 -10.17
C LYS A 23 -12.05 -12.56 -8.84
N GLY A 24 -11.76 -13.80 -8.45
CA GLY A 24 -11.08 -14.14 -7.21
C GLY A 24 -12.01 -14.30 -5.99
N TYR A 25 -13.32 -14.18 -6.17
CA TYR A 25 -14.32 -14.34 -5.12
C TYR A 25 -14.86 -15.77 -5.11
N ASN A 26 -14.05 -16.72 -4.66
CA ASN A 26 -14.41 -18.14 -4.59
C ASN A 26 -15.08 -18.55 -3.27
N THR A 27 -15.14 -17.66 -2.28
CA THR A 27 -15.82 -17.88 -0.99
C THR A 27 -16.57 -16.63 -0.56
N VAL A 28 -17.59 -16.79 0.30
CA VAL A 28 -18.32 -15.69 0.92
C VAL A 28 -17.38 -14.76 1.68
N GLU A 29 -16.42 -15.31 2.42
CA GLU A 29 -15.41 -14.53 3.14
C GLU A 29 -14.66 -13.57 2.23
N LYS A 30 -14.13 -14.05 1.10
CA LYS A 30 -13.41 -13.17 0.15
C LYS A 30 -14.34 -12.13 -0.49
N PHE A 31 -15.62 -12.45 -0.64
CA PHE A 31 -16.58 -11.54 -1.23
C PHE A 31 -17.00 -10.43 -0.27
N VAL A 32 -17.24 -10.75 1.01
CA VAL A 32 -17.58 -9.72 2.01
C VAL A 32 -16.38 -8.86 2.42
N ARG A 33 -15.16 -9.25 2.06
CA ARG A 33 -13.94 -8.46 2.26
C ARG A 33 -13.61 -7.53 1.07
N ILE A 34 -14.53 -7.39 0.11
CA ILE A 34 -14.35 -6.44 -1.00
C ILE A 34 -14.35 -5.01 -0.49
N VAL A 35 -13.26 -4.29 -0.75
CA VAL A 35 -13.13 -2.89 -0.34
C VAL A 35 -13.78 -1.97 -1.37
N PRO A 36 -14.71 -1.07 -0.98
CA PRO A 36 -15.26 -0.06 -1.87
C PRO A 36 -14.16 0.86 -2.44
N ARG A 37 -14.36 1.36 -3.65
CA ARG A 37 -13.45 2.35 -4.28
C ARG A 37 -13.50 3.72 -3.58
N GLY A 38 -14.58 3.99 -2.88
CA GLY A 38 -14.83 5.23 -2.18
C GLY A 38 -16.23 5.24 -1.59
N TYR A 39 -16.62 6.36 -1.06
CA TYR A 39 -17.92 6.55 -0.41
C TYR A 39 -18.54 7.87 -0.85
N TYR A 40 -19.87 7.89 -1.00
CA TYR A 40 -20.65 9.10 -1.08
C TYR A 40 -21.28 9.37 0.29
N ASP A 41 -21.01 10.52 0.86
CA ASP A 41 -21.66 10.93 2.12
C ASP A 41 -23.01 11.61 1.80
N TYR A 42 -24.07 10.85 1.98
CA TYR A 42 -25.46 11.31 1.90
C TYR A 42 -26.14 11.27 3.26
N SER A 43 -25.36 11.35 4.35
CA SER A 43 -25.90 11.30 5.72
C SER A 43 -26.70 12.54 6.12
N LYS A 44 -26.58 13.62 5.35
CA LYS A 44 -27.30 14.87 5.58
C LYS A 44 -28.27 15.18 4.47
N GLU A 45 -29.53 15.47 4.85
CA GLU A 45 -30.51 16.01 3.94
C GLU A 45 -30.11 17.43 3.51
N SER A 46 -30.29 17.73 2.23
CA SER A 46 -29.98 19.00 1.61
C SER A 46 -31.23 19.74 1.17
N ASP A 47 -31.16 21.07 1.07
CA ASP A 47 -32.24 21.89 0.54
C ASP A 47 -31.99 22.17 -0.96
N LEU A 48 -33.03 22.04 -1.79
CA LEU A 48 -32.93 22.34 -3.22
C LEU A 48 -32.53 23.79 -3.52
N ARG A 49 -32.81 24.72 -2.60
CA ARG A 49 -32.46 26.14 -2.70
C ARG A 49 -30.96 26.42 -2.58
N GLU A 50 -30.22 25.53 -1.93
CA GLU A 50 -28.80 25.67 -1.65
C GLU A 50 -27.91 24.93 -2.67
N CYS A 51 -28.50 24.42 -3.74
CA CYS A 51 -27.78 23.61 -4.72
C CYS A 51 -26.79 24.43 -5.54
N VAL A 52 -25.57 23.90 -5.62
CA VAL A 52 -24.50 24.40 -6.47
C VAL A 52 -24.25 23.40 -7.59
N ASN A 53 -24.11 23.90 -8.81
CA ASN A 53 -23.83 23.08 -9.98
C ASN A 53 -22.58 22.21 -9.79
N GLY A 54 -22.66 20.94 -10.15
CA GLY A 54 -21.54 20.00 -10.10
C GLY A 54 -21.23 19.42 -8.71
N LYS A 55 -22.08 19.64 -7.71
CA LYS A 55 -21.94 19.01 -6.39
C LYS A 55 -22.96 17.91 -6.19
N ARG A 56 -22.70 17.01 -5.24
CA ARG A 56 -23.56 15.91 -4.85
C ARG A 56 -24.40 16.29 -3.65
N TYR A 57 -25.69 15.94 -3.72
CA TYR A 57 -26.67 16.23 -2.69
C TYR A 57 -27.62 15.06 -2.50
N ALA A 58 -28.26 15.01 -1.34
CA ALA A 58 -29.32 14.07 -1.02
C ALA A 58 -30.57 14.83 -0.56
N PHE A 59 -31.72 14.48 -1.10
CA PHE A 59 -32.97 15.19 -0.90
C PHE A 59 -34.10 14.26 -0.49
N HIS A 60 -34.95 14.76 0.41
CA HIS A 60 -36.25 14.18 0.70
C HIS A 60 -37.32 14.90 -0.11
N LEU A 61 -37.93 14.23 -1.07
CA LEU A 61 -38.81 14.82 -2.05
C LEU A 61 -40.08 13.96 -2.28
N LEU A 62 -41.11 14.57 -2.80
CA LEU A 62 -42.31 13.87 -3.33
C LEU A 62 -42.09 13.59 -4.82
N MET A 63 -42.18 12.33 -5.26
CA MET A 63 -42.18 12.00 -6.69
C MET A 63 -43.54 12.26 -7.27
N THR A 64 -43.66 13.24 -8.17
CA THR A 64 -44.96 13.63 -8.76
C THR A 64 -45.24 12.92 -10.07
N ASN A 65 -44.19 12.62 -10.86
CA ASN A 65 -44.36 11.98 -12.15
C ASN A 65 -43.18 11.05 -12.48
N CYS A 66 -43.48 10.00 -13.28
CA CYS A 66 -42.46 9.10 -13.81
C CYS A 66 -42.91 8.66 -15.22
N ILE A 67 -42.11 8.97 -16.23
CA ILE A 67 -42.37 8.68 -17.62
C ILE A 67 -41.22 7.95 -18.29
N ARG A 68 -41.54 6.99 -19.17
CA ARG A 68 -40.60 6.27 -20.00
C ARG A 68 -40.67 6.81 -21.43
N LYS A 69 -39.52 7.23 -21.98
CA LYS A 69 -39.38 7.73 -23.37
C LYS A 69 -38.63 6.69 -24.20
N MET A 70 -39.35 5.98 -25.07
CA MET A 70 -38.79 4.91 -25.92
C MET A 70 -38.42 5.39 -27.33
N GLY A 71 -39.04 6.48 -27.82
CA GLY A 71 -38.77 7.03 -29.17
C GLY A 71 -37.61 7.97 -29.30
N ALA A 72 -36.82 8.18 -28.25
CA ALA A 72 -35.59 9.00 -28.28
C ALA A 72 -34.43 8.18 -28.82
N LYS A 73 -33.35 8.88 -29.33
CA LYS A 73 -32.10 8.26 -29.80
C LYS A 73 -31.49 7.30 -28.76
N VAL A 74 -31.66 7.63 -27.49
CA VAL A 74 -31.36 6.76 -26.35
C VAL A 74 -32.59 6.71 -25.48
N PRO A 75 -33.17 5.53 -25.21
CA PRO A 75 -34.31 5.39 -24.31
C PRO A 75 -33.96 5.83 -22.89
N TYR A 76 -34.87 6.54 -22.22
CA TYR A 76 -34.64 7.01 -20.87
C TYR A 76 -35.90 7.03 -20.03
N VAL A 77 -35.74 7.02 -18.71
CA VAL A 77 -36.79 7.28 -17.73
C VAL A 77 -36.57 8.66 -17.14
N ARG A 78 -37.62 9.48 -17.12
CA ARG A 78 -37.62 10.79 -16.48
C ARG A 78 -38.60 10.81 -15.35
N CYS A 79 -38.13 11.18 -14.17
CA CYS A 79 -38.97 11.42 -13.01
C CYS A 79 -38.92 12.88 -12.59
N GLU A 80 -40.04 13.37 -12.09
CA GLU A 80 -40.19 14.71 -11.57
C GLU A 80 -40.49 14.66 -10.09
N PHE A 81 -39.83 15.53 -9.34
CA PHE A 81 -39.91 15.60 -7.89
C PHE A 81 -40.21 17.01 -7.45
N GLU A 82 -40.91 17.14 -6.36
CA GLU A 82 -41.20 18.41 -5.71
C GLU A 82 -40.71 18.34 -4.25
N SER A 83 -40.22 19.49 -3.74
CA SER A 83 -40.02 19.64 -2.31
C SER A 83 -41.33 19.46 -1.55
N LEU A 84 -41.27 19.05 -0.29
CA LEU A 84 -42.47 18.79 0.51
C LEU A 84 -43.35 20.03 0.66
N ASP A 85 -42.77 21.23 0.62
CA ASP A 85 -43.47 22.52 0.58
C ASP A 85 -43.99 22.90 -0.82
N ARG A 86 -43.77 22.06 -1.84
CA ARG A 86 -44.14 22.22 -3.23
C ARG A 86 -43.64 23.46 -3.95
N LYS A 87 -42.59 24.14 -3.39
CA LYS A 87 -42.04 25.37 -3.97
C LYS A 87 -40.93 25.13 -4.97
N ASN A 88 -40.19 24.06 -4.81
CA ASN A 88 -39.00 23.77 -5.63
C ASN A 88 -39.17 22.41 -6.34
N LYS A 89 -38.59 22.30 -7.53
CA LYS A 89 -38.70 21.12 -8.37
C LYS A 89 -37.30 20.59 -8.74
N LEU A 90 -37.20 19.29 -8.85
CA LEU A 90 -36.04 18.58 -9.37
C LEU A 90 -36.51 17.59 -10.44
N SER A 91 -35.80 17.51 -11.56
CA SER A 91 -36.02 16.45 -12.53
C SER A 91 -34.81 15.50 -12.55
N ALA A 92 -35.06 14.19 -12.63
CA ALA A 92 -34.00 13.21 -12.75
C ALA A 92 -34.23 12.33 -13.98
N ILE A 93 -33.13 11.97 -14.64
CA ILE A 93 -33.11 11.16 -15.86
C ILE A 93 -32.23 9.95 -15.65
N TRP A 94 -32.75 8.75 -15.94
CA TRP A 94 -31.99 7.50 -16.00
C TRP A 94 -31.93 7.01 -17.44
N PHE A 95 -30.74 6.78 -17.95
CA PHE A 95 -30.52 6.16 -19.27
C PHE A 95 -30.67 4.63 -19.27
N ASP A 96 -31.18 4.08 -18.19
CA ASP A 96 -31.55 2.67 -18.06
C ASP A 96 -33.08 2.51 -18.08
N LYS A 97 -33.59 1.93 -19.17
CA LYS A 97 -35.01 1.71 -19.37
C LYS A 97 -35.63 0.75 -18.34
N TYR A 98 -34.84 -0.12 -17.75
CA TYR A 98 -35.33 -1.11 -16.77
C TYR A 98 -35.61 -0.50 -15.39
N GLN A 99 -35.13 0.71 -15.12
CA GLN A 99 -35.44 1.44 -13.89
C GLN A 99 -36.91 1.88 -13.81
N TYR A 100 -37.63 1.92 -14.95
CA TYR A 100 -39.02 2.39 -14.99
C TYR A 100 -39.96 1.57 -14.09
N ASP A 101 -39.89 0.26 -14.17
CA ASP A 101 -40.82 -0.64 -13.45
C ASP A 101 -40.67 -0.48 -11.93
N LYS A 102 -39.47 -0.18 -11.46
CA LYS A 102 -39.15 0.13 -10.06
C LYS A 102 -39.60 1.55 -9.68
N LEU A 103 -39.26 2.54 -10.51
CA LEU A 103 -39.47 3.95 -10.19
C LEU A 103 -40.96 4.34 -10.26
N ILE A 104 -41.75 3.72 -11.14
CA ILE A 104 -43.20 4.03 -11.28
C ILE A 104 -43.96 3.70 -9.99
N GLU A 105 -43.51 2.71 -9.20
CA GLU A 105 -44.09 2.36 -7.92
C GLU A 105 -43.92 3.46 -6.85
N PHE A 106 -42.99 4.38 -7.06
CA PHE A 106 -42.73 5.50 -6.17
C PHE A 106 -43.53 6.76 -6.50
N LYS A 107 -44.31 6.72 -7.57
CA LYS A 107 -45.16 7.84 -7.96
C LYS A 107 -46.16 8.20 -6.85
N ASN A 108 -46.22 9.51 -6.55
CA ASN A 108 -47.00 10.08 -5.45
C ASN A 108 -46.59 9.61 -4.05
N LYS A 109 -45.33 9.18 -3.90
CA LYS A 109 -44.74 8.80 -2.61
C LYS A 109 -43.52 9.68 -2.29
N GLU A 110 -43.24 9.78 -1.02
CA GLU A 110 -42.03 10.40 -0.54
C GLU A 110 -40.79 9.50 -0.81
N VAL A 111 -39.75 10.09 -1.32
CA VAL A 111 -38.54 9.39 -1.73
C VAL A 111 -37.31 10.13 -1.24
N ALA A 112 -36.23 9.37 -0.97
CA ALA A 112 -34.92 9.88 -0.84
C ALA A 112 -34.21 9.73 -2.20
N VAL A 113 -33.78 10.84 -2.79
CA VAL A 113 -33.01 10.87 -4.05
C VAL A 113 -31.68 11.56 -3.84
N ALA A 114 -30.60 10.95 -4.35
CA ALA A 114 -29.26 11.51 -4.18
C ALA A 114 -28.43 11.33 -5.44
N GLY A 115 -27.55 12.29 -5.69
CA GLY A 115 -26.67 12.25 -6.86
C GLY A 115 -26.01 13.59 -7.17
N LEU A 116 -25.35 13.61 -8.32
CA LEU A 116 -24.74 14.82 -8.87
C LEU A 116 -25.81 15.75 -9.41
N VAL A 117 -25.83 16.98 -8.91
CA VAL A 117 -26.78 18.02 -9.33
C VAL A 117 -26.18 18.88 -10.45
N THR A 118 -26.99 19.13 -11.46
CA THR A 118 -26.75 20.13 -12.49
C THR A 118 -27.82 21.22 -12.37
N VAL A 119 -27.40 22.46 -12.24
CA VAL A 119 -28.30 23.64 -12.22
C VAL A 119 -28.14 24.38 -13.54
N ASN A 120 -29.23 24.54 -14.29
CA ASN A 120 -29.27 25.23 -15.57
C ASN A 120 -30.57 26.07 -15.69
N GLU A 121 -30.77 26.72 -16.84
CA GLU A 121 -31.97 27.53 -17.12
C GLU A 121 -33.29 26.74 -17.03
N MET A 122 -33.25 25.41 -17.19
CA MET A 122 -34.42 24.52 -17.05
C MET A 122 -34.67 24.09 -15.59
N GLY A 123 -33.83 24.54 -14.65
CA GLY A 123 -33.96 24.24 -13.23
C GLY A 123 -32.90 23.23 -12.73
N ILE A 124 -33.22 22.54 -11.65
CA ILE A 124 -32.36 21.59 -10.97
C ILE A 124 -32.56 20.20 -11.58
N GLN A 125 -31.47 19.57 -12.02
CA GLN A 125 -31.51 18.27 -12.68
C GLN A 125 -30.47 17.32 -12.10
N MET A 126 -30.79 16.00 -12.15
CA MET A 126 -29.85 14.91 -11.94
C MET A 126 -29.83 13.97 -13.14
N VAL A 127 -28.66 13.51 -13.53
CA VAL A 127 -28.50 12.48 -14.56
C VAL A 127 -27.94 11.23 -13.92
N ASN A 128 -28.66 10.12 -14.07
CA ASN A 128 -28.36 8.85 -13.41
C ASN A 128 -28.09 9.04 -11.91
N PRO A 129 -29.10 9.48 -11.12
CA PRO A 129 -28.95 9.57 -9.67
C PRO A 129 -28.32 8.31 -9.08
N ASP A 130 -27.47 8.50 -8.08
CA ASP A 130 -26.78 7.39 -7.39
C ASP A 130 -27.78 6.57 -6.55
N MET A 131 -28.86 7.22 -6.10
CA MET A 131 -29.91 6.64 -5.27
C MET A 131 -31.27 7.24 -5.59
N CYS A 132 -32.30 6.40 -5.63
CA CYS A 132 -33.69 6.77 -5.53
C CYS A 132 -34.45 5.61 -4.86
N VAL A 133 -34.89 5.83 -3.62
CA VAL A 133 -35.58 4.83 -2.79
C VAL A 133 -36.77 5.48 -2.07
N LEU A 134 -37.70 4.67 -1.60
CA LEU A 134 -38.74 5.17 -0.70
C LEU A 134 -38.10 5.78 0.54
N TYR A 135 -38.63 6.91 0.98
CA TYR A 135 -38.12 7.59 2.14
C TYR A 135 -38.32 6.75 3.41
N THR A 136 -37.21 6.60 4.17
CA THR A 136 -37.20 6.08 5.53
C THR A 136 -36.22 6.93 6.34
N LYS A 137 -36.32 6.89 7.66
CA LYS A 137 -35.38 7.64 8.52
C LYS A 137 -33.91 7.28 8.28
N ASP A 138 -33.64 6.05 7.82
CA ASP A 138 -32.28 5.54 7.55
C ASP A 138 -31.90 5.62 6.07
N ALA A 139 -32.68 6.35 5.25
CA ALA A 139 -32.40 6.50 3.82
C ALA A 139 -31.14 7.35 3.59
N PHE A 140 -30.88 8.31 4.48
CA PHE A 140 -29.70 9.17 4.40
C PHE A 140 -28.55 8.57 5.19
N ARG A 141 -27.55 8.08 4.47
CA ARG A 141 -26.36 7.41 5.03
C ARG A 141 -25.15 7.55 4.11
N ILE A 142 -24.04 7.01 4.52
CA ILE A 142 -22.85 6.89 3.67
C ILE A 142 -23.02 5.66 2.76
N TYR A 143 -22.85 5.87 1.45
CA TYR A 143 -23.00 4.84 0.43
C TYR A 143 -21.65 4.40 -0.13
N PRO A 144 -21.30 3.11 -0.01
CA PRO A 144 -20.08 2.58 -0.59
C PRO A 144 -20.19 2.48 -2.12
N ILE A 145 -19.10 2.81 -2.81
CA ILE A 145 -19.01 2.77 -4.26
C ILE A 145 -18.13 1.58 -4.66
N TYR A 146 -18.68 0.64 -5.42
CA TYR A 146 -17.96 -0.54 -5.88
C TYR A 146 -17.54 -0.44 -7.34
N LYS A 147 -16.49 -1.18 -7.71
CA LYS A 147 -16.14 -1.40 -9.10
C LYS A 147 -17.20 -2.31 -9.74
N LYS A 148 -17.75 -1.89 -10.88
CA LYS A 148 -18.70 -2.72 -11.64
C LYS A 148 -18.03 -4.03 -12.07
N ILE A 149 -18.70 -5.14 -11.83
CA ILE A 149 -18.31 -6.46 -12.33
C ILE A 149 -19.02 -6.67 -13.66
N ALA A 150 -18.27 -6.80 -14.75
CA ALA A 150 -18.84 -7.07 -16.07
C ALA A 150 -19.62 -8.39 -16.04
N GLY A 151 -20.86 -8.37 -16.53
CA GLY A 151 -21.76 -9.53 -16.49
C GLY A 151 -22.63 -9.62 -15.23
N MET A 152 -22.53 -8.66 -14.28
CA MET A 152 -23.35 -8.60 -13.08
C MET A 152 -24.01 -7.21 -12.96
N SER A 153 -25.33 -7.14 -12.76
CA SER A 153 -25.99 -5.87 -12.49
C SER A 153 -25.62 -5.35 -11.10
N THR A 154 -25.63 -4.02 -10.95
CA THR A 154 -25.31 -3.39 -9.65
C THR A 154 -26.27 -3.83 -8.55
N ASP A 155 -27.57 -3.90 -8.87
CA ASP A 155 -28.59 -4.32 -7.91
C ASP A 155 -28.40 -5.78 -7.46
N TYR A 156 -28.08 -6.68 -8.39
CA TYR A 156 -27.78 -8.06 -8.04
C TYR A 156 -26.54 -8.18 -7.16
N PHE A 157 -25.48 -7.45 -7.51
CA PHE A 157 -24.24 -7.42 -6.73
C PHE A 157 -24.52 -6.94 -5.30
N GLN A 158 -25.24 -5.83 -5.15
CA GLN A 158 -25.57 -5.26 -3.83
C GLN A 158 -26.45 -6.18 -3.00
N ASN A 159 -27.47 -6.80 -3.61
CA ASN A 159 -28.36 -7.74 -2.92
C ASN A 159 -27.60 -8.98 -2.45
N LEU A 160 -26.74 -9.55 -3.31
CA LEU A 160 -25.90 -10.69 -2.95
C LEU A 160 -24.92 -10.32 -1.83
N LEU A 161 -24.26 -9.18 -1.94
CA LEU A 161 -23.31 -8.71 -0.93
C LEU A 161 -24.01 -8.50 0.42
N ASN A 162 -25.16 -7.87 0.43
CA ASN A 162 -25.95 -7.66 1.64
C ASN A 162 -26.32 -9.00 2.30
N HIS A 163 -26.77 -9.96 1.51
CA HIS A 163 -27.11 -11.30 2.01
C HIS A 163 -25.87 -12.01 2.59
N CYS A 164 -24.75 -11.93 1.87
CA CYS A 164 -23.50 -12.48 2.38
C CYS A 164 -23.05 -11.84 3.70
N ILE A 165 -23.22 -10.52 3.86
CA ILE A 165 -22.87 -9.82 5.11
C ILE A 165 -23.77 -10.26 6.26
N ASP A 166 -25.05 -10.47 6.01
CA ASP A 166 -26.01 -10.84 7.05
C ASP A 166 -25.79 -12.28 7.56
N GLU A 167 -25.31 -13.18 6.72
CA GLU A 167 -25.04 -14.58 7.08
C GLU A 167 -23.59 -14.84 7.47
N TYR A 168 -22.64 -13.95 7.12
CA TYR A 168 -21.24 -14.11 7.41
C TYR A 168 -20.97 -13.96 8.91
N LYS A 169 -20.33 -14.97 9.48
CA LYS A 169 -19.75 -14.89 10.83
C LYS A 169 -18.25 -14.73 10.69
N GLY A 170 -17.77 -13.61 11.16
CA GLY A 170 -16.36 -13.26 11.11
C GLY A 170 -15.48 -14.31 11.79
N ASN A 171 -14.27 -14.46 11.30
CA ASN A 171 -13.23 -15.24 11.91
C ASN A 171 -12.22 -14.29 12.57
N GLU A 172 -12.43 -13.98 13.86
CA GLU A 172 -11.59 -13.06 14.60
C GLU A 172 -10.17 -13.61 14.78
N ILE A 173 -9.19 -12.90 14.24
CA ILE A 173 -7.77 -13.29 14.28
C ILE A 173 -6.97 -12.58 15.38
N PHE A 174 -7.49 -11.48 15.92
CA PHE A 174 -6.82 -10.70 16.97
C PHE A 174 -7.40 -11.02 18.35
N THR A 175 -6.53 -11.19 19.32
CA THR A 175 -6.94 -11.35 20.73
C THR A 175 -7.58 -10.06 21.27
N GLU A 176 -8.39 -10.19 22.32
CA GLU A 176 -9.00 -9.03 22.99
C GLU A 176 -7.97 -8.05 23.50
N ASP A 177 -6.84 -8.54 24.02
CA ASP A 177 -5.75 -7.69 24.51
C ASP A 177 -5.09 -6.92 23.39
N PHE A 178 -4.90 -7.56 22.22
CA PHE A 178 -4.38 -6.89 21.04
C PHE A 178 -5.33 -5.79 20.57
N LYS A 179 -6.62 -6.09 20.45
CA LYS A 179 -7.64 -5.12 20.02
C LYS A 179 -7.67 -3.90 20.93
N LYS A 180 -7.59 -4.11 22.24
CA LYS A 180 -7.53 -3.00 23.24
C LYS A 180 -6.25 -2.19 23.14
N ALA A 181 -5.09 -2.86 23.04
CA ALA A 181 -3.79 -2.20 22.98
C ALA A 181 -3.61 -1.31 21.74
N PHE A 182 -4.16 -1.73 20.61
CA PHE A 182 -4.00 -1.04 19.31
C PHE A 182 -5.27 -0.33 18.83
N HIS A 183 -6.32 -0.30 19.66
CA HIS A 183 -7.60 0.33 19.32
C HIS A 183 -8.20 -0.20 18.01
N VAL A 184 -8.12 -1.52 17.81
CA VAL A 184 -8.62 -2.20 16.61
C VAL A 184 -10.01 -2.77 16.89
N ILE A 185 -10.97 -2.51 16.01
CA ILE A 185 -12.33 -3.07 16.08
C ILE A 185 -12.35 -4.56 15.72
N ASP A 186 -13.41 -5.28 16.10
CA ASP A 186 -13.63 -6.67 15.69
C ASP A 186 -13.97 -6.80 14.20
N GLU A 187 -13.94 -8.04 13.69
CA GLU A 187 -14.16 -8.30 12.26
C GLU A 187 -15.58 -7.98 11.81
N ASP A 188 -16.59 -8.29 12.62
CA ASP A 188 -17.99 -8.00 12.26
C ASP A 188 -18.22 -6.50 12.18
N SER A 189 -17.66 -5.72 13.09
CA SER A 189 -17.68 -4.25 13.06
C SER A 189 -16.94 -3.70 11.85
N MET A 190 -15.81 -4.32 11.45
CA MET A 190 -15.08 -3.95 10.24
C MET A 190 -15.93 -4.17 8.98
N ILE A 191 -16.53 -5.33 8.81
CA ILE A 191 -17.37 -5.64 7.64
C ILE A 191 -18.54 -4.66 7.57
N LYS A 192 -19.22 -4.39 8.68
CA LYS A 192 -20.31 -3.40 8.74
C LYS A 192 -19.81 -1.99 8.41
N GLY A 193 -18.69 -1.59 8.99
CA GLY A 193 -18.08 -0.28 8.77
C GLY A 193 -17.62 -0.04 7.32
N ILE A 194 -17.26 -1.10 6.58
CA ILE A 194 -16.92 -0.99 5.15
C ILE A 194 -18.18 -0.85 4.30
N HIS A 195 -19.22 -1.64 4.57
CA HIS A 195 -20.34 -1.81 3.65
C HIS A 195 -21.61 -1.05 4.04
N ARG A 196 -21.81 -0.79 5.33
CA ARG A 196 -23.02 -0.14 5.89
C ARG A 196 -22.64 0.89 6.97
N PRO A 197 -21.66 1.80 6.69
CA PRO A 197 -21.23 2.74 7.71
C PRO A 197 -22.33 3.76 8.04
N SER A 198 -22.48 4.04 9.33
CA SER A 198 -23.38 5.08 9.82
C SER A 198 -22.72 6.47 9.81
N ASN A 199 -21.37 6.50 9.91
CA ASN A 199 -20.58 7.72 9.93
C ASN A 199 -19.18 7.47 9.34
N VAL A 200 -18.44 8.56 9.13
CA VAL A 200 -17.08 8.53 8.53
C VAL A 200 -16.07 7.83 9.45
N ASP A 201 -16.25 7.90 10.77
CA ASP A 201 -15.30 7.30 11.71
C ASP A 201 -15.39 5.77 11.71
N GLU A 202 -16.58 5.20 11.47
CA GLU A 202 -16.73 3.75 11.25
C GLU A 202 -15.95 3.30 10.01
N VAL A 203 -15.99 4.07 8.91
CA VAL A 203 -15.18 3.79 7.72
C VAL A 203 -13.69 3.80 8.04
N LYS A 204 -13.21 4.83 8.76
CA LYS A 204 -11.80 4.95 9.15
C LYS A 204 -11.37 3.78 10.02
N ASN A 205 -12.16 3.42 11.03
CA ASN A 205 -11.85 2.31 11.93
C ASN A 205 -11.79 0.97 11.18
N ALA A 206 -12.73 0.76 10.25
CA ALA A 206 -12.74 -0.43 9.41
C ALA A 206 -11.51 -0.50 8.48
N MET A 207 -11.11 0.63 7.88
CA MET A 207 -9.89 0.70 7.07
C MET A 207 -8.62 0.48 7.90
N ASN A 208 -8.54 1.04 9.11
CA ASN A 208 -7.44 0.79 10.04
C ASN A 208 -7.32 -0.69 10.39
N ARG A 209 -8.45 -1.38 10.60
CA ARG A 209 -8.45 -2.82 10.84
C ARG A 209 -7.88 -3.60 9.66
N ILE A 210 -8.28 -3.28 8.41
CA ILE A 210 -7.74 -3.93 7.20
C ILE A 210 -6.23 -3.71 7.08
N ILE A 211 -5.77 -2.49 7.35
CA ILE A 211 -4.33 -2.16 7.35
C ILE A 211 -3.61 -3.02 8.39
N MET A 212 -4.15 -3.13 9.61
CA MET A 212 -3.56 -3.95 10.65
C MET A 212 -3.49 -5.43 10.27
N GLU A 213 -4.55 -6.01 9.70
CA GLU A 213 -4.57 -7.40 9.24
C GLU A 213 -3.49 -7.68 8.18
N THR A 214 -3.22 -6.70 7.32
CA THR A 214 -2.23 -6.84 6.26
C THR A 214 -0.81 -6.64 6.78
N MET A 215 -0.60 -5.61 7.61
CA MET A 215 0.74 -5.19 8.04
C MET A 215 1.26 -6.00 9.23
N TYR A 216 0.40 -6.47 10.12
CA TYR A 216 0.82 -7.19 11.32
C TYR A 216 1.61 -8.48 11.03
N PRO A 217 1.15 -9.41 10.17
CA PRO A 217 1.93 -10.58 9.80
C PRO A 217 3.27 -10.22 9.15
N PHE A 218 3.27 -9.20 8.29
CA PHE A 218 4.49 -8.70 7.67
C PHE A 218 5.49 -8.20 8.73
N CYS A 219 5.03 -7.38 9.67
CA CYS A 219 5.86 -6.88 10.77
C CYS A 219 6.40 -8.03 11.65
N GLN A 220 5.59 -9.05 11.94
CA GLN A 220 6.03 -10.21 12.70
C GLN A 220 7.18 -10.95 12.00
N VAL A 221 7.05 -11.20 10.70
CA VAL A 221 8.13 -11.83 9.91
C VAL A 221 9.39 -10.97 9.94
N MET A 222 9.26 -9.67 9.74
CA MET A 222 10.41 -8.74 9.77
C MET A 222 11.10 -8.70 11.15
N VAL A 223 10.33 -8.70 12.24
CA VAL A 223 10.88 -8.75 13.61
C VAL A 223 11.61 -10.07 13.83
N SER A 224 11.01 -11.22 13.46
CA SER A 224 11.62 -12.54 13.61
C SER A 224 12.94 -12.63 12.84
N LEU A 225 12.96 -12.18 11.58
CA LEU A 225 14.20 -12.13 10.78
C LEU A 225 15.27 -11.22 11.41
N SER A 226 14.85 -10.09 11.99
CA SER A 226 15.78 -9.18 12.66
C SER A 226 16.35 -9.77 13.95
N GLU A 227 15.57 -10.54 14.70
CA GLU A 227 16.03 -11.20 15.92
C GLU A 227 17.01 -12.33 15.62
N ASP A 228 16.76 -13.14 14.59
CA ASP A 228 17.69 -14.18 14.16
C ASP A 228 19.01 -13.59 13.63
N ALA A 229 18.94 -12.48 12.92
CA ALA A 229 20.12 -11.74 12.49
C ALA A 229 20.95 -11.16 13.67
N ARG A 230 20.31 -10.88 14.81
CA ARG A 230 20.98 -10.35 16.03
C ARG A 230 21.65 -11.42 16.88
N LYS A 231 21.38 -12.70 16.65
CA LYS A 231 21.94 -13.81 17.47
C LYS A 231 23.39 -14.14 17.18
N THR A 232 23.94 -13.73 16.03
CA THR A 232 25.33 -14.02 15.65
C THR A 232 26.27 -12.92 16.14
N SER A 233 27.37 -13.33 16.77
CA SER A 233 28.41 -12.40 17.24
C SER A 233 28.89 -11.50 16.10
N SER A 234 28.99 -10.22 16.38
CA SER A 234 29.59 -9.25 15.48
C SER A 234 31.10 -9.20 15.67
N ILE A 235 31.78 -8.81 14.62
CA ILE A 235 33.18 -8.46 14.65
C ILE A 235 33.32 -7.15 15.43
N ILE A 236 34.17 -7.14 16.45
CA ILE A 236 34.43 -5.95 17.25
C ILE A 236 35.70 -5.31 16.72
N PRO A 237 35.63 -4.11 16.11
CA PRO A 237 36.85 -3.41 15.68
C PRO A 237 37.63 -2.98 16.90
N GLN A 238 38.80 -3.57 17.09
CA GLN A 238 39.72 -3.23 18.18
C GLN A 238 40.77 -2.20 17.73
N LYS A 239 41.28 -2.34 16.50
CA LYS A 239 42.25 -1.45 15.91
C LYS A 239 41.56 -0.43 15.00
N LEU A 240 41.90 0.84 15.15
CA LEU A 240 41.36 1.95 14.37
C LEU A 240 42.46 2.86 13.79
N ASP A 241 43.73 2.41 13.82
CA ASP A 241 44.88 3.22 13.43
C ASP A 241 44.78 3.70 11.97
N LEU A 242 44.33 2.83 11.07
CA LEU A 242 44.14 3.19 9.66
C LEU A 242 42.95 4.18 9.46
N CYS A 243 41.92 4.05 10.25
CA CYS A 243 40.81 5.03 10.21
C CYS A 243 41.30 6.42 10.63
N ASN A 244 42.09 6.50 11.71
CA ASN A 244 42.67 7.77 12.20
C ASN A 244 43.56 8.40 11.14
N LYS A 245 44.45 7.62 10.51
CA LYS A 245 45.29 8.11 9.40
C LYS A 245 44.46 8.68 8.23
N ILE A 246 43.37 8.04 7.88
CA ILE A 246 42.50 8.56 6.82
C ILE A 246 41.89 9.88 7.27
N ILE A 247 41.32 9.93 8.49
CA ILE A 247 40.65 11.15 9.03
C ILE A 247 41.63 12.33 9.08
N GLU A 248 42.88 12.10 9.50
CA GLU A 248 43.93 13.12 9.56
C GLU A 248 44.32 13.68 8.18
N ASN A 249 44.20 12.87 7.13
CA ASN A 249 44.54 13.26 5.75
C ASN A 249 43.35 13.81 4.96
N LEU A 250 42.14 13.85 5.54
CA LEU A 250 41.01 14.46 4.86
C LEU A 250 41.18 15.99 4.75
N PRO A 251 40.79 16.60 3.63
CA PRO A 251 40.81 18.06 3.43
C PRO A 251 39.74 18.81 4.22
N TYR A 252 38.92 18.11 5.02
CA TYR A 252 37.82 18.63 5.83
C TYR A 252 37.67 17.83 7.12
N GLU A 253 36.99 18.39 8.10
CA GLU A 253 36.63 17.68 9.32
C GLU A 253 35.33 16.91 9.14
N LEU A 254 35.23 15.72 9.75
CA LEU A 254 34.00 14.97 9.81
C LEU A 254 32.93 15.75 10.58
N THR A 255 31.71 15.78 10.03
CA THR A 255 30.55 16.39 10.71
C THR A 255 30.18 15.59 11.97
N LYS A 256 29.40 16.21 12.83
CA LYS A 256 28.87 15.56 14.04
C LYS A 256 28.11 14.28 13.70
N ASP A 257 27.24 14.34 12.69
CA ASP A 257 26.40 13.21 12.29
C ASP A 257 27.24 12.05 11.74
N GLN A 258 28.30 12.34 10.96
CA GLN A 258 29.24 11.33 10.48
C GLN A 258 29.99 10.66 11.65
N LYS A 259 30.44 11.43 12.63
CA LYS A 259 31.06 10.90 13.86
C LYS A 259 30.09 10.03 14.65
N ASP A 260 28.85 10.46 14.76
CA ASP A 260 27.80 9.72 15.48
C ASP A 260 27.48 8.38 14.81
N ILE A 261 27.41 8.32 13.47
CA ILE A 261 27.24 7.06 12.72
C ILE A 261 28.36 6.07 13.03
N LEU A 262 29.62 6.51 12.95
CA LEU A 262 30.79 5.67 13.22
C LEU A 262 30.79 5.17 14.66
N ASN A 263 30.49 6.04 15.62
CA ASN A 263 30.39 5.69 17.03
C ASN A 263 29.27 4.68 17.31
N GLN A 264 28.10 4.88 16.72
CA GLN A 264 26.98 3.94 16.87
C GLN A 264 27.30 2.55 16.32
N PHE A 265 28.02 2.48 15.19
CA PHE A 265 28.50 1.21 14.65
C PHE A 265 29.42 0.49 15.64
N VAL A 266 30.46 1.17 16.14
CA VAL A 266 31.41 0.59 17.10
C VAL A 266 30.71 0.16 18.39
N ILE A 267 29.79 0.98 18.93
CA ILE A 267 29.03 0.65 20.14
C ILE A 267 28.17 -0.59 19.92
N SER A 268 27.48 -0.67 18.78
CA SER A 268 26.62 -1.80 18.44
C SER A 268 27.44 -3.08 18.26
N ALA A 269 28.56 -3.01 17.57
CA ALA A 269 29.49 -4.12 17.40
C ALA A 269 30.04 -4.63 18.75
N ARG A 270 30.40 -3.74 19.65
CA ARG A 270 30.88 -4.09 21.01
C ARG A 270 29.86 -4.80 21.87
N LYS A 271 28.56 -4.61 21.60
CA LYS A 271 27.46 -5.35 22.27
C LYS A 271 27.31 -6.79 21.77
N GLY A 272 28.19 -7.27 20.89
CA GLY A 272 28.14 -8.62 20.33
C GLY A 272 26.94 -8.88 19.40
N LYS A 273 26.33 -7.82 18.86
CA LYS A 273 25.18 -7.92 17.95
C LYS A 273 25.64 -7.66 16.52
N ARG A 274 25.13 -8.43 15.57
CA ARG A 274 25.28 -8.11 14.14
C ARG A 274 24.66 -6.74 13.89
N VAL A 275 25.43 -5.84 13.26
CA VAL A 275 24.93 -4.53 12.89
C VAL A 275 24.21 -4.63 11.54
N ASN A 276 22.92 -4.27 11.53
CA ASN A 276 22.14 -4.05 10.33
C ASN A 276 21.56 -2.63 10.44
N ALA A 277 22.08 -1.70 9.66
CA ALA A 277 21.76 -0.29 9.77
C ALA A 277 21.58 0.37 8.41
N LEU A 278 20.61 1.26 8.31
CA LEU A 278 20.40 2.13 7.16
C LEU A 278 20.98 3.52 7.46
N VAL A 279 21.90 3.99 6.62
CA VAL A 279 22.42 5.35 6.67
C VAL A 279 21.71 6.20 5.63
N GLN A 280 20.86 7.11 6.07
CA GLN A 280 20.10 8.00 5.21
C GLN A 280 20.67 9.43 5.28
N GLY A 281 20.75 10.10 4.14
CA GLY A 281 21.21 11.47 4.04
C GLY A 281 21.12 11.99 2.61
N ASP A 282 21.16 13.31 2.44
CA ASP A 282 21.08 13.95 1.13
C ASP A 282 22.29 13.64 0.22
N VAL A 283 22.13 13.90 -1.07
CA VAL A 283 23.24 13.83 -2.03
C VAL A 283 24.33 14.83 -1.59
N GLY A 284 25.60 14.38 -1.53
CA GLY A 284 26.71 15.21 -1.07
C GLY A 284 26.89 15.32 0.45
N SER A 285 26.07 14.66 1.27
CA SER A 285 26.22 14.64 2.74
C SER A 285 27.45 13.85 3.26
N GLY A 286 28.23 13.26 2.36
CA GLY A 286 29.43 12.50 2.70
C GLY A 286 29.17 11.09 3.21
N LYS A 287 28.10 10.42 2.75
CA LYS A 287 27.82 9.01 3.07
C LYS A 287 28.97 8.08 2.68
N THR A 288 29.65 8.37 1.57
CA THR A 288 30.75 7.57 1.04
C THR A 288 31.93 7.52 1.99
N ILE A 289 32.31 8.63 2.65
CA ILE A 289 33.43 8.61 3.61
C ILE A 289 33.06 7.78 4.86
N CYS A 290 31.80 7.80 5.31
CA CYS A 290 31.37 6.91 6.39
C CYS A 290 31.51 5.44 5.97
N ALA A 291 31.10 5.09 4.75
CA ALA A 291 31.26 3.75 4.20
C ALA A 291 32.73 3.32 4.16
N ILE A 292 33.63 4.17 3.68
CA ILE A 292 35.07 3.91 3.62
C ILE A 292 35.63 3.66 5.03
N LEU A 293 35.32 4.53 5.98
CA LEU A 293 35.83 4.38 7.36
C LEU A 293 35.29 3.13 8.05
N LEU A 294 34.02 2.75 7.78
CA LEU A 294 33.47 1.49 8.27
C LEU A 294 34.17 0.27 7.66
N MET A 295 34.38 0.25 6.35
CA MET A 295 35.16 -0.82 5.69
C MET A 295 36.58 -0.92 6.25
N VAL A 296 37.28 0.18 6.36
CA VAL A 296 38.67 0.23 6.87
C VAL A 296 38.70 -0.21 8.33
N SER A 297 37.70 0.13 9.15
CA SER A 297 37.66 -0.35 10.54
C SER A 297 37.60 -1.87 10.65
N ILE A 298 36.99 -2.53 9.68
CA ILE A 298 36.88 -3.99 9.60
C ILE A 298 38.14 -4.61 9.00
N VAL A 299 38.65 -4.03 7.92
CA VAL A 299 39.92 -4.48 7.26
C VAL A 299 41.13 -4.39 8.21
N ASN A 300 41.24 -3.32 8.99
CA ASN A 300 42.30 -3.14 9.99
C ASN A 300 42.32 -4.23 11.09
N ASN A 301 41.20 -4.99 11.19
CA ASN A 301 41.07 -6.11 12.11
C ASN A 301 41.15 -7.49 11.42
N GLY A 302 41.58 -7.56 10.16
CA GLY A 302 41.91 -8.78 9.43
C GLY A 302 40.69 -9.42 8.72
N TYR A 303 39.66 -8.64 8.43
CA TYR A 303 38.47 -9.09 7.73
C TYR A 303 38.32 -8.41 6.37
N GLN A 304 37.58 -9.01 5.49
CA GLN A 304 37.24 -8.46 4.17
C GLN A 304 36.00 -7.55 4.23
N ALA A 305 35.96 -6.53 3.39
CA ALA A 305 34.83 -5.61 3.25
C ALA A 305 34.31 -5.59 1.81
N VAL A 306 33.01 -5.52 1.65
CA VAL A 306 32.34 -5.44 0.34
C VAL A 306 31.55 -4.14 0.23
N LEU A 307 31.71 -3.43 -0.88
CA LEU A 307 30.84 -2.34 -1.30
C LEU A 307 30.12 -2.70 -2.59
N MET A 308 28.82 -2.75 -2.54
CA MET A 308 27.96 -3.04 -3.69
C MET A 308 27.28 -1.77 -4.20
N ALA A 309 27.39 -1.49 -5.49
CA ALA A 309 26.68 -0.40 -6.16
C ALA A 309 25.74 -0.94 -7.26
N PRO A 310 24.62 -0.25 -7.55
CA PRO A 310 23.58 -0.76 -8.44
C PRO A 310 23.98 -0.85 -9.91
N THR A 311 24.93 -0.03 -10.34
CA THR A 311 25.40 -0.01 -11.74
C THR A 311 26.90 -0.17 -11.85
N GLY A 312 27.37 -0.74 -12.96
CA GLY A 312 28.80 -0.91 -13.23
C GLY A 312 29.56 0.41 -13.27
N ILE A 313 28.91 1.50 -13.70
CA ILE A 313 29.52 2.84 -13.75
C ILE A 313 29.76 3.37 -12.34
N LEU A 314 28.78 3.31 -11.47
CA LEU A 314 28.90 3.74 -10.07
C LEU A 314 29.92 2.87 -9.32
N ALA A 315 29.85 1.55 -9.50
CA ALA A 315 30.80 0.64 -8.89
C ALA A 315 32.27 0.94 -9.33
N LYS A 316 32.46 1.29 -10.60
CA LYS A 316 33.77 1.65 -11.13
C LYS A 316 34.26 3.00 -10.57
N GLN A 317 33.38 3.99 -10.46
CA GLN A 317 33.66 5.28 -9.85
C GLN A 317 34.13 5.10 -8.38
N HIS A 318 33.34 4.35 -7.60
CA HIS A 318 33.72 4.03 -6.21
C HIS A 318 35.06 3.28 -6.14
N TYR A 319 35.27 2.34 -7.06
CA TYR A 319 36.54 1.59 -7.09
C TYR A 319 37.73 2.50 -7.32
N GLU A 320 37.67 3.41 -8.28
CA GLU A 320 38.78 4.33 -8.60
C GLU A 320 39.08 5.25 -7.41
N GLU A 321 38.03 5.88 -6.83
CA GLU A 321 38.14 6.78 -5.68
C GLU A 321 38.72 6.06 -4.43
N ILE A 322 38.12 4.91 -4.09
CA ILE A 322 38.51 4.17 -2.87
C ILE A 322 39.88 3.54 -3.02
N LYS A 323 40.22 3.05 -4.20
CA LYS A 323 41.55 2.51 -4.50
C LYS A 323 42.65 3.55 -4.31
N GLU A 324 42.47 4.76 -4.86
CA GLU A 324 43.42 5.85 -4.72
C GLU A 324 43.67 6.21 -3.24
N MET A 325 42.62 6.15 -2.41
CA MET A 325 42.69 6.46 -0.99
C MET A 325 43.31 5.33 -0.16
N LEU A 326 43.05 4.07 -0.47
CA LEU A 326 43.37 2.94 0.40
C LEU A 326 44.64 2.18 0.02
N GLU A 327 45.05 2.09 -1.26
CA GLU A 327 46.26 1.40 -1.67
C GLU A 327 47.55 1.99 -1.05
N PRO A 328 47.70 3.32 -0.88
CA PRO A 328 48.85 3.88 -0.18
C PRO A 328 48.97 3.45 1.30
N LEU A 329 47.88 2.99 1.89
CA LEU A 329 47.83 2.47 3.25
C LEU A 329 48.04 0.95 3.33
N GLY A 330 48.36 0.31 2.20
CA GLY A 330 48.59 -1.13 2.11
C GLY A 330 47.31 -1.98 2.07
N ILE A 331 46.14 -1.38 1.80
CA ILE A 331 44.87 -2.07 1.67
C ILE A 331 44.65 -2.42 0.20
N HIS A 332 44.51 -3.70 -0.11
CA HIS A 332 44.32 -4.16 -1.48
C HIS A 332 42.83 -4.11 -1.91
N VAL A 333 42.53 -3.27 -2.92
CA VAL A 333 41.17 -3.03 -3.43
C VAL A 333 41.01 -3.72 -4.76
N VAL A 334 39.96 -4.54 -4.90
CA VAL A 334 39.64 -5.23 -6.16
C VAL A 334 38.23 -4.84 -6.68
N PHE A 335 38.08 -4.89 -8.00
CA PHE A 335 36.83 -4.58 -8.68
C PHE A 335 36.23 -5.82 -9.30
N MET A 336 34.90 -5.99 -9.15
CA MET A 336 34.15 -7.11 -9.73
C MET A 336 32.86 -6.67 -10.34
N SER A 337 32.66 -6.93 -11.65
CA SER A 337 31.39 -6.66 -12.35
C SER A 337 31.03 -7.78 -13.33
N GLY A 338 29.76 -7.83 -13.74
CA GLY A 338 29.27 -8.83 -14.67
C GLY A 338 29.88 -8.76 -16.08
N GLY A 339 30.39 -7.59 -16.50
CA GLY A 339 30.98 -7.34 -17.81
C GLY A 339 32.49 -7.65 -17.92
N MET A 340 33.13 -8.14 -16.88
CA MET A 340 34.56 -8.47 -16.89
C MET A 340 34.84 -9.73 -17.71
N LYS A 341 36.07 -9.78 -18.29
CA LYS A 341 36.56 -11.00 -18.94
C LYS A 341 36.66 -12.13 -17.94
N GLN A 342 36.36 -13.36 -18.36
CA GLN A 342 36.36 -14.51 -17.45
C GLN A 342 37.71 -14.76 -16.78
N SER A 343 38.85 -14.50 -17.47
CA SER A 343 40.17 -14.62 -16.90
C SER A 343 40.43 -13.64 -15.75
N GLU A 344 40.03 -12.39 -15.92
CA GLU A 344 40.14 -11.35 -14.88
C GLU A 344 39.23 -11.66 -13.69
N LYS A 345 37.98 -12.10 -13.98
CA LYS A 345 37.03 -12.52 -12.97
C LYS A 345 37.58 -13.69 -12.14
N ASN A 346 38.16 -14.69 -12.76
CA ASN A 346 38.76 -15.83 -12.06
C ASN A 346 39.93 -15.42 -11.17
N LYS A 347 40.72 -14.44 -11.59
CA LYS A 347 41.80 -13.87 -10.77
C LYS A 347 41.24 -13.20 -9.53
N VAL A 348 40.26 -12.33 -9.68
CA VAL A 348 39.62 -11.63 -8.55
C VAL A 348 38.91 -12.62 -7.60
N LEU A 349 38.23 -13.64 -8.12
CA LEU A 349 37.64 -14.69 -7.29
C LEU A 349 38.66 -15.43 -6.45
N LYS A 350 39.81 -15.72 -7.02
CA LYS A 350 40.95 -16.33 -6.28
C LYS A 350 41.48 -15.42 -5.19
N GLU A 351 41.71 -14.12 -5.47
CA GLU A 351 42.15 -13.14 -4.49
C GLU A 351 41.15 -12.99 -3.33
N ILE A 352 39.87 -13.04 -3.61
CA ILE A 352 38.80 -13.02 -2.58
C ILE A 352 38.88 -14.28 -1.70
N SER A 353 38.93 -15.46 -2.33
CA SER A 353 38.92 -16.74 -1.59
C SER A 353 40.20 -16.98 -0.80
N GLU A 354 41.33 -16.51 -1.26
CA GLU A 354 42.60 -16.57 -0.55
C GLU A 354 42.72 -15.50 0.55
N GLY A 355 41.85 -14.47 0.52
CA GLY A 355 41.85 -13.35 1.48
C GLY A 355 42.98 -12.35 1.24
N THR A 356 43.53 -12.27 0.02
CA THR A 356 44.48 -11.26 -0.39
C THR A 356 43.82 -9.98 -0.83
N ALA A 357 42.54 -10.00 -1.23
CA ALA A 357 41.74 -8.84 -1.45
C ALA A 357 41.09 -8.39 -0.13
N ASP A 358 41.33 -7.17 0.30
CA ASP A 358 40.81 -6.59 1.55
C ASP A 358 39.46 -5.92 1.34
N VAL A 359 39.34 -5.12 0.27
CA VAL A 359 38.12 -4.41 -0.10
C VAL A 359 37.67 -4.83 -1.48
N ILE A 360 36.44 -5.28 -1.60
CA ILE A 360 35.82 -5.74 -2.84
C ILE A 360 34.70 -4.78 -3.25
N ILE A 361 34.82 -4.16 -4.42
CA ILE A 361 33.83 -3.21 -4.93
C ILE A 361 33.22 -3.76 -6.21
N GLY A 362 31.90 -3.76 -6.31
CA GLY A 362 31.27 -4.25 -7.52
C GLY A 362 29.77 -4.08 -7.56
N THR A 363 29.16 -4.74 -8.54
CA THR A 363 27.72 -4.84 -8.68
C THR A 363 27.18 -6.10 -7.98
N HIS A 364 25.91 -6.47 -8.21
CA HIS A 364 25.33 -7.72 -7.68
C HIS A 364 26.16 -9.00 -8.01
N SER A 365 27.15 -8.91 -8.90
CA SER A 365 28.07 -10.02 -9.17
C SER A 365 28.91 -10.43 -7.95
N VAL A 366 29.12 -9.52 -6.98
CA VAL A 366 29.88 -9.79 -5.74
C VAL A 366 29.14 -10.70 -4.74
N ILE A 367 27.82 -10.85 -4.88
CA ILE A 367 26.99 -11.73 -4.05
C ILE A 367 26.55 -13.01 -4.79
N SER A 368 27.17 -13.31 -5.96
CA SER A 368 26.84 -14.54 -6.69
C SER A 368 27.38 -15.77 -5.94
N GLU A 369 26.70 -16.93 -6.12
CA GLU A 369 27.09 -18.20 -5.48
C GLU A 369 28.54 -18.66 -5.75
N LYS A 370 29.20 -18.05 -6.75
CA LYS A 370 30.60 -18.35 -7.10
C LYS A 370 31.64 -17.57 -6.28
N VAL A 371 31.20 -16.62 -5.45
CA VAL A 371 32.08 -15.78 -4.65
C VAL A 371 32.16 -16.36 -3.24
N GLU A 372 33.32 -16.91 -2.92
CA GLU A 372 33.60 -17.45 -1.60
C GLU A 372 34.57 -16.50 -0.89
N PHE A 373 34.11 -15.87 0.18
CA PHE A 373 34.92 -14.99 1.00
C PHE A 373 35.67 -15.80 2.06
N LYS A 374 36.94 -15.51 2.25
CA LYS A 374 37.71 -16.15 3.32
C LYS A 374 37.25 -15.67 4.70
N ASN A 375 37.01 -14.38 4.85
CA ASN A 375 36.68 -13.78 6.14
C ASN A 375 35.93 -12.46 5.97
N LEU A 376 34.70 -12.53 5.46
CA LEU A 376 33.85 -11.36 5.24
C LEU A 376 33.39 -10.74 6.55
N GLY A 377 33.69 -9.47 6.79
CA GLY A 377 33.32 -8.74 8.01
C GLY A 377 32.23 -7.72 7.85
N ILE A 378 32.12 -7.05 6.70
CA ILE A 378 31.10 -6.05 6.44
C ILE A 378 30.68 -6.07 4.97
N THR A 379 29.39 -5.87 4.76
CA THR A 379 28.83 -5.60 3.43
C THR A 379 28.09 -4.27 3.47
N ILE A 380 28.44 -3.38 2.56
CA ILE A 380 27.79 -2.08 2.38
C ILE A 380 27.11 -2.07 1.02
N VAL A 381 25.86 -1.62 0.99
CA VAL A 381 25.05 -1.48 -0.22
C VAL A 381 24.78 -0.01 -0.43
N ASP A 382 25.29 0.55 -1.53
CA ASP A 382 24.98 1.92 -1.94
C ASP A 382 23.71 1.95 -2.79
N GLU A 383 22.87 3.00 -2.61
CA GLU A 383 21.62 3.18 -3.35
C GLU A 383 20.68 1.94 -3.27
N GLU A 384 20.46 1.42 -2.05
CA GLU A 384 19.69 0.19 -1.79
C GLU A 384 18.37 0.14 -2.55
N HIS A 385 17.65 1.27 -2.67
CA HIS A 385 16.36 1.36 -3.36
C HIS A 385 16.42 0.98 -4.86
N LYS A 386 17.61 0.94 -5.47
CA LYS A 386 17.80 0.52 -6.87
C LYS A 386 18.02 -0.99 -7.03
N PHE A 387 18.25 -1.69 -5.93
CA PHE A 387 18.30 -3.15 -5.93
C PHE A 387 16.88 -3.72 -5.74
N GLY A 388 15.98 -3.34 -6.61
CA GLY A 388 14.58 -3.72 -6.51
C GLY A 388 14.32 -5.20 -6.25
N VAL A 389 13.11 -5.47 -5.99
CA VAL A 389 12.47 -6.75 -5.61
C VAL A 389 12.96 -7.95 -6.41
#